data_e58b3c1a46e04be30c46a46d268ce7d0
#
_entry.id   e58b3c1a46e04be30c46a46d268ce7d0
#
_cell.length_a   1.000
_cell.length_b   1.000
_cell.length_c   1.000
_cell.angle_alpha   90.00
_cell.angle_beta   90.00
_cell.angle_gamma   90.00
#
_symmetry.space_group_name_H-M   'P 1'
#
loop_
_entity.id
_entity.type
_entity.pdbx_description
1 polymer ?
#
loop_
_entity_poly.entity_id
_entity_poly.type
_entity_poly.pdbx_seq_one_letter_code
_entity_poly.pdbx_strand_id
1 'polypeptide(L)'
;MKRSKSRAPGKGVEGRERGAVAVEFGLVAPILLLLVGGIVEFSHMYNLQISVTQAAREAARTMAVEQDDTAAIAAGIAGAPGLDPASFGFNFTGVCTGAPGNAAVTVTYTAGALTGLLGASLTLEGEGSMRCGG
;
A
#
# COMPACT_ATOMS: atom_id res chain seq x y z
N MET A 1 45.60 1.66 -68.49
CA MET A 1 44.47 1.07 -67.78
C MET A 1 44.72 1.18 -66.27
N LYS A 2 44.09 2.16 -65.53
CA LYS A 2 44.18 2.29 -64.07
C LYS A 2 42.99 1.59 -63.45
N ARG A 3 43.20 0.48 -62.71
CA ARG A 3 42.15 -0.16 -61.93
C ARG A 3 41.88 0.63 -60.65
N SER A 4 40.71 1.20 -60.58
CA SER A 4 40.16 1.79 -59.36
C SER A 4 39.84 0.71 -58.37
N LYS A 5 40.47 0.72 -57.17
CA LYS A 5 40.15 -0.11 -56.04
C LYS A 5 38.99 0.56 -55.29
N SER A 6 37.78 0.04 -55.44
CA SER A 6 36.65 0.41 -54.60
C SER A 6 36.91 -0.08 -53.19
N ARG A 7 37.02 0.86 -52.22
CA ARG A 7 37.01 0.60 -50.78
C ARG A 7 35.58 0.19 -50.38
N ALA A 8 35.45 -1.01 -49.86
CA ALA A 8 34.21 -1.45 -49.21
C ALA A 8 33.96 -0.59 -47.96
N PRO A 9 32.70 -0.18 -47.68
CA PRO A 9 32.37 0.57 -46.46
C PRO A 9 32.55 -0.34 -45.25
N GLY A 10 33.26 0.19 -44.25
CA GLY A 10 33.58 -0.52 -43.01
C GLY A 10 32.33 -0.87 -42.18
N LYS A 11 31.98 -2.13 -42.14
CA LYS A 11 30.90 -2.73 -41.32
C LYS A 11 31.24 -2.84 -39.81
N GLY A 12 32.21 -2.06 -39.30
CA GLY A 12 32.76 -2.27 -37.96
C GLY A 12 32.25 -1.37 -36.85
N VAL A 13 31.60 -0.23 -37.16
CA VAL A 13 31.28 0.80 -36.17
C VAL A 13 29.87 0.62 -35.58
N GLU A 14 28.89 0.31 -36.41
CA GLU A 14 27.48 0.15 -35.97
C GLU A 14 27.25 -1.01 -34.95
N GLY A 15 28.07 -2.07 -35.00
CA GLY A 15 27.95 -3.19 -34.07
C GLY A 15 28.44 -2.87 -32.66
N ARG A 16 29.37 -1.96 -32.50
CA ARG A 16 29.92 -1.52 -31.19
C ARG A 16 29.00 -0.56 -30.48
N GLU A 17 28.36 0.33 -31.20
CA GLU A 17 27.39 1.31 -30.63
C GLU A 17 26.12 0.60 -30.13
N ARG A 18 25.62 -0.40 -30.88
CA ARG A 18 24.47 -1.20 -30.45
C ARG A 18 24.75 -2.00 -29.17
N GLY A 19 25.97 -2.49 -28.99
CA GLY A 19 26.39 -3.19 -27.79
C GLY A 19 26.48 -2.27 -26.58
N ALA A 20 27.00 -1.05 -26.72
CA ALA A 20 27.08 -0.08 -25.65
C ALA A 20 25.68 0.34 -25.15
N VAL A 21 24.77 0.66 -26.08
CA VAL A 21 23.38 1.01 -25.76
C VAL A 21 22.64 -0.14 -25.05
N ALA A 22 22.87 -1.39 -25.46
CA ALA A 22 22.28 -2.55 -24.83
C ALA A 22 22.76 -2.73 -23.37
N VAL A 23 24.03 -2.44 -23.10
CA VAL A 23 24.59 -2.50 -21.74
C VAL A 23 24.02 -1.37 -20.86
N GLU A 24 23.93 -0.14 -21.38
CA GLU A 24 23.32 0.98 -20.67
C GLU A 24 21.86 0.68 -20.32
N PHE A 25 21.08 0.21 -21.31
CA PHE A 25 19.70 -0.20 -21.07
C PHE A 25 19.59 -1.33 -20.05
N GLY A 26 20.48 -2.34 -20.16
CA GLY A 26 20.53 -3.47 -19.21
C GLY A 26 20.84 -3.10 -17.78
N LEU A 27 21.54 -1.98 -17.56
CA LEU A 27 21.79 -1.43 -16.22
C LEU A 27 20.65 -0.57 -15.70
N VAL A 28 20.01 0.21 -16.55
CA VAL A 28 18.94 1.14 -16.16
C VAL A 28 17.59 0.44 -15.99
N ALA A 29 17.27 -0.53 -16.85
CA ALA A 29 15.98 -1.21 -16.83
C ALA A 29 15.64 -1.90 -15.49
N PRO A 30 16.56 -2.65 -14.83
CA PRO A 30 16.29 -3.23 -13.53
C PRO A 30 15.97 -2.18 -12.45
N ILE A 31 16.68 -1.05 -12.47
CA ILE A 31 16.46 0.05 -11.52
C ILE A 31 15.08 0.67 -11.72
N LEU A 32 14.67 0.88 -12.97
CA LEU A 32 13.33 1.39 -13.30
C LEU A 32 12.24 0.39 -12.86
N LEU A 33 12.43 -0.90 -13.08
CA LEU A 33 11.48 -1.93 -12.67
C LEU A 33 11.34 -1.99 -11.14
N LEU A 34 12.45 -1.89 -10.40
CA LEU A 34 12.42 -1.80 -8.94
C LEU A 34 11.68 -0.56 -8.46
N LEU A 35 11.90 0.59 -9.10
CA LEU A 35 11.22 1.84 -8.77
C LEU A 35 9.71 1.72 -9.01
N VAL A 36 9.30 1.22 -10.16
CA VAL A 36 7.89 1.00 -10.49
C VAL A 36 7.24 0.01 -9.52
N GLY A 37 7.91 -1.10 -9.23
CA GLY A 37 7.44 -2.08 -8.24
C GLY A 37 7.27 -1.46 -6.85
N GLY A 38 8.23 -0.65 -6.42
CA GLY A 38 8.15 0.09 -5.15
C GLY A 38 6.98 1.07 -5.10
N ILE A 39 6.71 1.81 -6.18
CA ILE A 39 5.56 2.72 -6.25
C ILE A 39 4.24 1.95 -6.15
N VAL A 40 4.10 0.83 -6.84
CA VAL A 40 2.89 -0.01 -6.81
C VAL A 40 2.65 -0.56 -5.40
N GLU A 41 3.69 -1.11 -4.77
CA GLU A 41 3.63 -1.64 -3.41
C GLU A 41 3.22 -0.56 -2.40
N PHE A 42 3.89 0.61 -2.46
CA PHE A 42 3.60 1.72 -1.56
C PHE A 42 2.17 2.25 -1.75
N SER A 43 1.72 2.39 -3.00
CA SER A 43 0.35 2.84 -3.31
C SER A 43 -0.70 1.86 -2.78
N HIS A 44 -0.43 0.56 -2.87
CA HIS A 44 -1.30 -0.46 -2.29
C HIS A 44 -1.39 -0.32 -0.77
N MET A 45 -0.25 -0.26 -0.08
CA MET A 45 -0.21 -0.10 1.38
C MET A 45 -0.88 1.19 1.84
N TYR A 46 -0.68 2.29 1.13
CA TYR A 46 -1.34 3.56 1.42
C TYR A 46 -2.86 3.48 1.30
N ASN A 47 -3.36 2.79 0.28
CA ASN A 47 -4.80 2.58 0.09
C ASN A 47 -5.40 1.72 1.22
N LEU A 48 -4.71 0.67 1.64
CA LEU A 48 -5.09 -0.14 2.80
C LEU A 48 -5.12 0.70 4.09
N GLN A 49 -4.13 1.57 4.31
CA GLN A 49 -4.07 2.45 5.46
C GLN A 49 -5.28 3.39 5.56
N ILE A 50 -5.73 3.93 4.41
CA ILE A 50 -6.95 4.74 4.35
C ILE A 50 -8.16 3.92 4.78
N SER A 51 -8.30 2.69 4.28
CA SER A 51 -9.42 1.80 4.61
C SER A 51 -9.43 1.41 6.08
N VAL A 52 -8.28 1.09 6.67
CA VAL A 52 -8.15 0.76 8.10
C VAL A 52 -8.50 1.97 8.98
N THR A 53 -8.06 3.17 8.59
CA THR A 53 -8.44 4.41 9.29
C THR A 53 -9.94 4.68 9.21
N GLN A 54 -10.56 4.39 8.07
CA GLN A 54 -12.01 4.51 7.90
C GLN A 54 -12.75 3.50 8.80
N ALA A 55 -12.29 2.26 8.86
CA ALA A 55 -12.83 1.24 9.76
C ALA A 55 -12.81 1.70 11.22
N ALA A 56 -11.69 2.28 11.65
CA ALA A 56 -11.55 2.81 13.02
C ALA A 56 -12.54 3.94 13.32
N ARG A 57 -12.78 4.83 12.37
CA ARG A 57 -13.74 5.93 12.53
C ARG A 57 -15.18 5.44 12.61
N GLU A 58 -15.58 4.49 11.76
CA GLU A 58 -16.93 3.93 11.79
C GLU A 58 -17.16 3.10 13.07
N ALA A 59 -16.18 2.33 13.51
CA ALA A 59 -16.24 1.61 14.78
C ALA A 59 -16.38 2.57 15.97
N ALA A 60 -15.58 3.65 16.01
CA ALA A 60 -15.65 4.65 17.07
C ALA A 60 -17.00 5.39 17.11
N ARG A 61 -17.56 5.68 15.92
CA ARG A 61 -18.88 6.31 15.80
C ARG A 61 -19.99 5.41 16.34
N THR A 62 -20.01 4.14 15.94
CA THR A 62 -21.00 3.17 16.40
C THR A 62 -20.87 2.94 17.91
N MET A 63 -19.63 2.81 18.39
CA MET A 63 -19.35 2.68 19.83
C MET A 63 -19.84 3.89 20.65
N ALA A 64 -19.71 5.11 20.11
CA ALA A 64 -20.17 6.33 20.78
C ALA A 64 -21.70 6.41 20.89
N VAL A 65 -22.44 5.80 19.96
CA VAL A 65 -23.91 5.86 19.89
C VAL A 65 -24.56 4.64 20.54
N GLU A 66 -24.11 3.44 20.15
CA GLU A 66 -24.77 2.17 20.52
C GLU A 66 -24.16 1.54 21.78
N GLN A 67 -22.90 1.86 22.11
CA GLN A 67 -22.15 1.31 23.24
C GLN A 67 -22.10 -0.24 23.21
N ASP A 68 -22.03 -0.80 22.01
CA ASP A 68 -21.97 -2.24 21.74
C ASP A 68 -20.74 -2.56 20.91
N ASP A 69 -19.80 -3.32 21.47
CA ASP A 69 -18.56 -3.74 20.83
C ASP A 69 -18.84 -4.53 19.55
N THR A 70 -19.86 -5.41 19.57
CA THR A 70 -20.20 -6.27 18.42
C THR A 70 -20.71 -5.43 17.25
N ALA A 71 -21.59 -4.47 17.53
CA ALA A 71 -22.09 -3.54 16.52
C ALA A 71 -20.95 -2.66 15.98
N ALA A 72 -20.08 -2.16 16.85
CA ALA A 72 -18.92 -1.36 16.47
C ALA A 72 -17.92 -2.12 15.58
N ILE A 73 -17.62 -3.38 15.89
CA ILE A 73 -16.78 -4.23 15.05
C ILE A 73 -17.42 -4.45 13.68
N ALA A 74 -18.72 -4.78 13.64
CA ALA A 74 -19.43 -4.98 12.39
C ALA A 74 -19.43 -3.70 11.51
N ALA A 75 -19.65 -2.53 12.11
CA ALA A 75 -19.60 -1.25 11.43
C ALA A 75 -18.19 -0.92 10.91
N GLY A 76 -17.15 -1.21 11.70
CA GLY A 76 -15.77 -1.05 11.29
C GLY A 76 -15.41 -1.90 10.07
N ILE A 77 -15.78 -3.17 10.09
CA ILE A 77 -15.57 -4.10 8.94
C ILE A 77 -16.33 -3.61 7.70
N ALA A 78 -17.58 -3.17 7.87
CA ALA A 78 -18.38 -2.61 6.77
C ALA A 78 -17.80 -1.31 6.20
N GLY A 79 -17.10 -0.52 7.04
CA GLY A 79 -16.42 0.71 6.64
C GLY A 79 -15.16 0.51 5.79
N ALA A 80 -14.66 -0.74 5.69
CA ALA A 80 -13.48 -1.10 4.88
C ALA A 80 -13.79 -2.24 3.91
N PRO A 81 -14.67 -2.03 2.93
CA PRO A 81 -15.06 -3.06 1.98
C PRO A 81 -13.86 -3.57 1.17
N GLY A 82 -13.82 -4.87 0.95
CA GLY A 82 -12.76 -5.54 0.19
C GLY A 82 -11.55 -5.98 1.00
N LEU A 83 -11.50 -5.69 2.30
CA LEU A 83 -10.51 -6.22 3.22
C LEU A 83 -11.04 -7.51 3.87
N ASP A 84 -10.12 -8.44 4.19
CA ASP A 84 -10.47 -9.69 4.86
C ASP A 84 -10.87 -9.43 6.32
N PRO A 85 -12.12 -9.72 6.71
CA PRO A 85 -12.59 -9.53 8.09
C PRO A 85 -11.76 -10.27 9.15
N ALA A 86 -11.16 -11.41 8.80
CA ALA A 86 -10.37 -12.23 9.73
C ALA A 86 -9.00 -11.61 10.07
N SER A 87 -8.54 -10.63 9.27
CA SER A 87 -7.26 -9.94 9.45
C SER A 87 -7.36 -8.67 10.29
N PHE A 88 -8.58 -8.31 10.76
CA PHE A 88 -8.80 -7.16 11.62
C PHE A 88 -8.64 -7.50 13.10
N GLY A 89 -8.02 -6.58 13.86
CA GLY A 89 -8.04 -6.54 15.31
C GLY A 89 -8.66 -5.23 15.77
N PHE A 90 -9.59 -5.26 16.71
CA PHE A 90 -10.22 -4.08 17.30
C PHE A 90 -9.87 -3.99 18.78
N ASN A 91 -9.42 -2.81 19.22
CA ASN A 91 -9.13 -2.51 20.62
C ASN A 91 -9.88 -1.23 21.03
N PHE A 92 -10.80 -1.36 21.97
CA PHE A 92 -11.59 -0.26 22.51
C PHE A 92 -10.90 0.29 23.75
N THR A 93 -10.38 1.52 23.67
CA THR A 93 -9.65 2.17 24.77
C THR A 93 -10.47 3.23 25.51
N GLY A 94 -11.58 3.67 24.95
CA GLY A 94 -12.51 4.60 25.56
C GLY A 94 -13.94 4.09 25.38
N VAL A 95 -14.68 3.98 26.48
CA VAL A 95 -16.09 3.59 26.50
C VAL A 95 -16.95 4.70 27.07
N CYS A 96 -18.17 4.85 26.55
CA CYS A 96 -19.12 5.87 26.96
C CYS A 96 -19.92 5.38 28.19
N THR A 97 -19.34 5.41 29.36
CA THR A 97 -20.01 4.98 30.62
C THR A 97 -20.57 6.17 31.40
N GLY A 98 -21.50 6.93 30.82
CA GLY A 98 -22.33 7.87 31.56
C GLY A 98 -21.72 9.24 31.91
N ALA A 99 -20.55 9.60 31.43
CA ALA A 99 -19.93 10.92 31.59
C ALA A 99 -19.50 11.49 30.23
N PRO A 100 -19.31 12.80 30.08
CA PRO A 100 -18.74 13.34 28.85
C PRO A 100 -17.35 12.77 28.66
N GLY A 101 -17.23 11.87 27.69
CA GLY A 101 -16.01 11.13 27.32
C GLY A 101 -15.91 10.95 25.82
N ASN A 102 -14.88 10.25 25.40
CA ASN A 102 -14.69 9.87 24.00
C ASN A 102 -14.67 8.34 23.90
N ALA A 103 -15.38 7.80 22.93
CA ALA A 103 -15.16 6.44 22.47
C ALA A 103 -13.91 6.46 21.56
N ALA A 104 -12.89 5.70 21.94
CA ALA A 104 -11.67 5.58 21.17
C ALA A 104 -11.44 4.11 20.78
N VAL A 105 -11.16 3.88 19.50
CA VAL A 105 -10.96 2.56 18.93
C VAL A 105 -9.66 2.56 18.13
N THR A 106 -8.81 1.61 18.43
CA THR A 106 -7.64 1.31 17.61
C THR A 106 -7.92 0.05 16.79
N VAL A 107 -7.78 0.14 15.50
CA VAL A 107 -7.97 -0.96 14.54
C VAL A 107 -6.63 -1.34 13.94
N THR A 108 -6.29 -2.61 14.03
CA THR A 108 -5.12 -3.19 13.37
C THR A 108 -5.55 -4.07 12.22
N TYR A 109 -4.78 -4.08 11.14
CA TYR A 109 -4.98 -4.94 9.98
C TYR A 109 -3.66 -5.51 9.49
N THR A 110 -3.58 -6.83 9.36
CA THR A 110 -2.38 -7.48 8.83
C THR A 110 -2.52 -7.70 7.34
N ALA A 111 -1.78 -6.92 6.56
CA ALA A 111 -1.76 -6.98 5.11
C ALA A 111 -0.59 -7.82 4.60
N GLY A 112 -0.82 -8.63 3.58
CA GLY A 112 0.23 -9.26 2.79
C GLY A 112 0.84 -8.27 1.80
N ALA A 113 2.15 -8.32 1.63
CA ALA A 113 2.84 -7.57 0.59
C ALA A 113 2.50 -8.14 -0.79
N LEU A 114 2.29 -7.28 -1.81
CA LEU A 114 2.01 -7.73 -3.18
C LEU A 114 3.24 -8.36 -3.84
N THR A 115 4.40 -7.73 -3.66
CA THR A 115 5.65 -8.14 -4.30
C THR A 115 6.61 -8.83 -3.34
N GLY A 116 6.38 -8.72 -2.04
CA GLY A 116 7.29 -9.19 -1.01
C GLY A 116 8.57 -8.36 -0.85
N LEU A 117 8.72 -7.25 -1.55
CA LEU A 117 9.88 -6.34 -1.49
C LEU A 117 10.02 -5.68 -0.10
N LEU A 118 8.90 -5.42 0.58
CA LEU A 118 8.85 -4.82 1.92
C LEU A 118 8.69 -5.85 3.05
N GLY A 119 8.80 -7.14 2.75
CA GLY A 119 8.57 -8.25 3.68
C GLY A 119 7.32 -9.06 3.33
N ALA A 120 7.06 -10.14 4.10
CA ALA A 120 5.93 -11.04 3.82
C ALA A 120 4.57 -10.46 4.26
N SER A 121 4.55 -9.66 5.34
CA SER A 121 3.35 -9.02 5.88
C SER A 121 3.69 -7.74 6.61
N LEU A 122 2.76 -6.79 6.61
CA LEU A 122 2.85 -5.52 7.32
C LEU A 122 1.57 -5.33 8.15
N THR A 123 1.73 -4.89 9.40
CA THR A 123 0.59 -4.52 10.24
C THR A 123 0.33 -3.03 10.10
N LEU A 124 -0.87 -2.68 9.69
CA LEU A 124 -1.38 -1.32 9.57
C LEU A 124 -2.23 -1.01 10.80
N GLU A 125 -2.17 0.23 11.26
CA GLU A 125 -2.92 0.68 12.43
C GLU A 125 -3.70 1.96 12.09
N GLY A 126 -4.98 1.99 12.49
CA GLY A 126 -5.86 3.14 12.35
C GLY A 126 -6.50 3.48 13.68
N GLU A 127 -6.56 4.76 14.01
CA GLU A 127 -7.22 5.25 15.21
C GLU A 127 -8.47 6.04 14.86
N GLY A 128 -9.54 5.81 15.62
CA GLY A 128 -10.78 6.56 15.57
C GLY A 128 -11.19 7.02 16.97
N SER A 129 -11.64 8.25 17.09
CA SER A 129 -12.19 8.77 18.33
C SER A 129 -13.42 9.63 18.07
N MET A 130 -14.47 9.42 18.87
CA MET A 130 -15.74 10.14 18.75
C MET A 130 -16.25 10.51 20.14
N ARG A 131 -16.89 11.68 20.27
CA ARG A 131 -17.52 12.09 21.53
C ARG A 131 -18.74 11.25 21.84
N CYS A 132 -18.87 10.87 23.09
CA CYS A 132 -20.04 10.16 23.61
C CYS A 132 -21.29 11.03 23.55
N GLY A 133 -22.41 10.49 23.06
CA GLY A 133 -23.70 11.18 22.99
C GLY A 133 -23.76 12.29 21.93
N GLY A 134 -22.90 12.22 20.91
CA GLY A 134 -22.80 13.21 19.81
C GLY A 134 -23.82 13.06 18.72
#